data_c9d56a4e0d409c4bd257d7f9905d729f
#
_entry.id   c9d56a4e0d409c4bd257d7f9905d729f
#
_cell.length_a   1.000
_cell.length_b   1.000
_cell.length_c   1.000
_cell.angle_alpha   90.00
_cell.angle_beta   90.00
_cell.angle_gamma   90.00
#
_symmetry.space_group_name_H-M   'P 1'
#
loop_
_entity.id
_entity.type
_entity.pdbx_description
1 polymer ?
#
loop_
_entity_poly.entity_id
_entity_poly.type
_entity_poly.pdbx_seq_one_letter_code
_entity_poly.pdbx_strand_id
1 'polypeptide(L)'
;MTYEADPRVDAYINALPDWQAQICRDLRALVHNADPEVVETVKRTDRPYFTLMGNICALLAAKDHVNLFLYDGAIVPDPTGIITGGHENTTARTISFGQGDVLHREALLVMLRQIIANNRAGGWRKIKSAAPPTA
;
A
#
# COMPACT_ATOMS: atom_id res chain seq x y z
N MET A 1 -8.64 -4.37 -17.18
CA MET A 1 -8.06 -5.02 -15.99
C MET A 1 -9.13 -5.78 -15.25
N THR A 2 -8.86 -7.01 -14.91
CA THR A 2 -9.85 -7.86 -14.27
C THR A 2 -9.37 -8.25 -12.88
N TYR A 3 -9.96 -7.64 -11.88
CA TYR A 3 -9.83 -8.07 -10.51
C TYR A 3 -11.22 -8.08 -9.88
N GLU A 4 -11.38 -8.83 -8.82
CA GLU A 4 -12.65 -8.89 -8.12
C GLU A 4 -12.77 -7.69 -7.19
N ALA A 5 -13.58 -6.72 -7.60
CA ALA A 5 -13.82 -5.51 -6.83
C ALA A 5 -14.69 -5.81 -5.61
N ASP A 6 -14.29 -5.32 -4.44
CA ASP A 6 -15.09 -5.41 -3.24
C ASP A 6 -16.04 -4.20 -3.21
N PRO A 7 -17.36 -4.41 -3.17
CA PRO A 7 -18.32 -3.30 -3.17
C PRO A 7 -18.14 -2.34 -1.99
N ARG A 8 -17.59 -2.81 -0.88
CA ARG A 8 -17.33 -1.96 0.27
C ARG A 8 -16.18 -0.99 0.01
N VAL A 9 -15.19 -1.42 -0.80
CA VAL A 9 -14.11 -0.54 -1.26
C VAL A 9 -14.67 0.51 -2.22
N ASP A 10 -15.53 0.08 -3.15
CA ASP A 10 -16.22 1.02 -4.05
C ASP A 10 -16.98 2.08 -3.25
N ALA A 11 -17.75 1.66 -2.25
CA ALA A 11 -18.56 2.58 -1.43
C ALA A 11 -17.67 3.55 -0.65
N TYR A 12 -16.57 3.07 -0.10
CA TYR A 12 -15.63 3.92 0.62
C TYR A 12 -15.08 5.04 -0.27
N ILE A 13 -14.60 4.66 -1.45
CA ILE A 13 -14.01 5.62 -2.40
C ILE A 13 -15.07 6.60 -2.91
N ASN A 14 -16.25 6.10 -3.27
CA ASN A 14 -17.31 6.94 -3.85
C ASN A 14 -17.87 7.96 -2.86
N ALA A 15 -17.69 7.76 -1.57
CA ALA A 15 -18.14 8.69 -0.53
C ALA A 15 -17.14 9.83 -0.29
N LEU A 16 -15.95 9.80 -0.89
CA LEU A 16 -14.90 10.79 -0.67
C LEU A 16 -15.07 12.01 -1.57
N PRO A 17 -14.51 13.16 -1.18
CA PRO A 17 -14.36 14.28 -2.11
C PRO A 17 -13.63 13.84 -3.38
N ASP A 18 -13.93 14.49 -4.50
CA ASP A 18 -13.45 14.04 -5.81
C ASP A 18 -11.93 13.86 -5.88
N TRP A 19 -11.16 14.78 -5.32
CA TRP A 19 -9.70 14.67 -5.41
C TRP A 19 -9.15 13.52 -4.57
N GLN A 20 -9.76 13.23 -3.41
CA GLN A 20 -9.37 12.06 -2.60
C GLN A 20 -9.79 10.77 -3.29
N ALA A 21 -11.01 10.74 -3.84
CA ALA A 21 -11.51 9.59 -4.57
C ALA A 21 -10.61 9.25 -5.75
N GLN A 22 -10.14 10.27 -6.48
CA GLN A 22 -9.26 10.04 -7.63
C GLN A 22 -7.92 9.44 -7.21
N ILE A 23 -7.32 9.96 -6.13
CA ILE A 23 -6.08 9.40 -5.59
C ILE A 23 -6.29 7.94 -5.19
N CYS A 24 -7.38 7.64 -4.49
CA CYS A 24 -7.68 6.28 -4.07
C CYS A 24 -7.90 5.33 -5.27
N ARG A 25 -8.59 5.80 -6.31
CA ARG A 25 -8.78 4.99 -7.52
C ARG A 25 -7.46 4.71 -8.23
N ASP A 26 -6.60 5.71 -8.31
CA ASP A 26 -5.29 5.54 -8.93
C ASP A 26 -4.43 4.57 -8.14
N LEU A 27 -4.42 4.68 -6.82
CA LEU A 27 -3.68 3.76 -5.95
C LEU A 27 -4.23 2.34 -6.03
N ARG A 28 -5.57 2.19 -6.03
CA ARG A 28 -6.23 0.89 -6.19
C ARG A 28 -5.81 0.21 -7.49
N ALA A 29 -5.85 0.96 -8.59
CA ALA A 29 -5.45 0.44 -9.89
C ALA A 29 -3.97 0.01 -9.89
N LEU A 30 -3.12 0.81 -9.26
CA LEU A 30 -1.70 0.54 -9.20
C LEU A 30 -1.40 -0.73 -8.40
N VAL A 31 -2.07 -0.91 -7.27
CA VAL A 31 -1.89 -2.11 -6.43
C VAL A 31 -2.30 -3.37 -7.19
N HIS A 32 -3.45 -3.34 -7.88
CA HIS A 32 -3.88 -4.48 -8.68
C HIS A 32 -3.00 -4.71 -9.91
N ASN A 33 -2.37 -3.64 -10.42
CA ASN A 33 -1.40 -3.78 -11.51
C ASN A 33 -0.08 -4.40 -11.04
N ALA A 34 0.23 -4.29 -9.76
CA ALA A 34 1.45 -4.88 -9.20
C ALA A 34 1.44 -6.40 -9.29
N ASP A 35 0.28 -7.03 -9.10
CA ASP A 35 0.14 -8.49 -9.20
C ASP A 35 -1.34 -8.85 -9.39
N PRO A 36 -1.66 -9.74 -10.34
CA PRO A 36 -3.05 -10.12 -10.60
C PRO A 36 -3.71 -10.91 -9.47
N GLU A 37 -2.93 -11.45 -8.54
CA GLU A 37 -3.47 -12.22 -7.42
C GLU A 37 -3.82 -11.37 -6.20
N VAL A 38 -3.59 -10.07 -6.24
CA VAL A 38 -3.95 -9.18 -5.14
C VAL A 38 -5.45 -9.21 -4.91
N VAL A 39 -5.84 -9.37 -3.65
CA VAL A 39 -7.23 -9.35 -3.20
C VAL A 39 -7.47 -8.07 -2.40
N GLU A 40 -8.57 -7.40 -2.68
CA GLU A 40 -8.98 -6.27 -1.85
C GLU A 40 -10.08 -6.67 -0.90
N THR A 41 -10.10 -6.05 0.26
CA THR A 41 -11.08 -6.28 1.31
C THR A 41 -11.22 -5.04 2.18
N VAL A 42 -11.96 -5.15 3.26
CA VAL A 42 -12.14 -4.06 4.22
C VAL A 42 -11.81 -4.58 5.61
N LYS A 43 -10.99 -3.81 6.32
CA LYS A 43 -10.66 -4.09 7.72
C LYS A 43 -10.81 -2.78 8.53
N ARG A 44 -10.76 -2.89 9.83
CA ARG A 44 -10.86 -1.75 10.74
C ARG A 44 -12.09 -0.89 10.43
N THR A 45 -13.26 -1.52 10.37
CA THR A 45 -14.56 -0.97 10.09
C THR A 45 -14.83 -0.75 8.61
N ASP A 46 -14.07 0.12 7.93
CA ASP A 46 -14.36 0.47 6.54
C ASP A 46 -13.12 0.69 5.68
N ARG A 47 -11.94 0.48 6.24
CA ARG A 47 -10.68 0.84 5.57
C ARG A 47 -10.34 -0.16 4.47
N PRO A 48 -10.11 0.28 3.21
CA PRO A 48 -9.66 -0.61 2.15
C PRO A 48 -8.29 -1.21 2.44
N TYR A 49 -8.20 -2.53 2.33
CA TYR A 49 -6.97 -3.29 2.49
C TYR A 49 -6.70 -4.11 1.25
N PHE A 50 -5.44 -4.23 0.91
CA PHE A 50 -4.99 -5.04 -0.22
C PHE A 50 -4.03 -6.10 0.31
N THR A 51 -4.31 -7.36 -0.03
CA THR A 51 -3.62 -8.52 0.54
C THR A 51 -3.15 -9.48 -0.53
N LEU A 52 -2.03 -10.13 -0.26
CA LEU A 52 -1.55 -11.29 -0.99
C LEU A 52 -0.56 -12.00 -0.07
N MET A 53 -0.98 -13.14 0.48
CA MET A 53 -0.20 -13.87 1.49
C MET A 53 0.20 -12.99 2.68
N GLY A 54 -0.68 -12.07 3.03
CA GLY A 54 -0.49 -11.08 4.08
C GLY A 54 -0.89 -9.70 3.59
N ASN A 55 -0.92 -8.74 4.49
CA ASN A 55 -1.27 -7.37 4.12
C ASN A 55 -0.16 -6.76 3.25
N ILE A 56 -0.55 -6.06 2.20
CA ILE A 56 0.37 -5.28 1.37
C ILE A 56 0.28 -3.81 1.77
N CYS A 57 -0.91 -3.26 1.72
CA CYS A 57 -1.14 -1.86 2.02
C CYS A 57 -2.61 -1.61 2.36
N ALA A 58 -2.87 -0.41 2.87
CA ALA A 58 -4.21 0.04 3.21
C ALA A 58 -4.37 1.52 2.90
N LEU A 59 -5.60 1.94 2.62
CA LEU A 59 -5.93 3.33 2.34
C LEU A 59 -6.68 3.93 3.53
N LEU A 60 -6.38 5.19 3.84
CA LEU A 60 -7.15 5.97 4.80
C LEU A 60 -7.21 7.41 4.32
N ALA A 61 -8.41 7.86 3.96
CA ALA A 61 -8.65 9.25 3.64
C ALA A 61 -8.85 10.04 4.94
N ALA A 62 -8.00 11.03 5.15
CA ALA A 62 -8.13 11.97 6.26
C ALA A 62 -8.78 13.27 5.76
N LYS A 63 -8.83 14.29 6.61
CA LYS A 63 -9.52 15.53 6.28
C LYS A 63 -8.92 16.24 5.05
N ASP A 64 -7.60 16.28 4.96
CA ASP A 64 -6.88 17.06 3.96
C ASP A 64 -5.80 16.26 3.20
N HIS A 65 -5.81 14.94 3.34
CA HIS A 65 -4.85 14.07 2.65
C HIS A 65 -5.37 12.64 2.58
N VAL A 66 -4.69 11.83 1.77
CA VAL A 66 -4.91 10.38 1.71
C VAL A 66 -3.63 9.70 2.16
N ASN A 67 -3.74 8.77 3.10
CA ASN A 67 -2.62 7.95 3.53
C ASN A 67 -2.65 6.60 2.85
N LEU A 68 -1.50 6.18 2.34
CA LEU A 68 -1.25 4.82 1.93
C LEU A 68 -0.30 4.21 2.96
N PHE A 69 -0.81 3.25 3.73
CA PHE A 69 0.01 2.52 4.70
C PHE A 69 0.64 1.33 4.01
N LEU A 70 1.97 1.23 4.07
CA LEU A 70 2.73 0.16 3.46
C LEU A 70 3.17 -0.81 4.55
N TYR A 71 2.67 -2.02 4.52
CA TYR A 71 3.10 -3.08 5.42
C TYR A 71 4.50 -3.52 4.99
N ASP A 72 5.40 -3.64 5.97
CA ASP A 72 6.80 -3.98 5.73
C ASP A 72 7.56 -2.97 4.86
N GLY A 73 7.07 -1.74 4.79
CA GLY A 73 7.72 -0.68 4.02
C GLY A 73 9.15 -0.39 4.48
N ALA A 74 9.46 -0.68 5.75
CA ALA A 74 10.78 -0.44 6.31
C ALA A 74 11.88 -1.32 5.70
N ILE A 75 11.50 -2.51 5.20
CA ILE A 75 12.47 -3.46 4.63
C ILE A 75 12.47 -3.46 3.10
N VAL A 76 11.84 -2.47 2.51
CA VAL A 76 11.77 -2.29 1.05
C VAL A 76 12.60 -1.08 0.67
N PRO A 77 13.46 -1.18 -0.36
CA PRO A 77 14.23 -0.02 -0.80
C PRO A 77 13.34 1.15 -1.20
N ASP A 78 13.75 2.35 -0.83
CA ASP A 78 13.08 3.59 -1.19
C ASP A 78 14.09 4.57 -1.77
N PRO A 79 14.66 4.26 -2.94
CA PRO A 79 15.79 5.05 -3.49
C PRO A 79 15.40 6.47 -3.87
N THR A 80 14.12 6.74 -4.14
CA THR A 80 13.67 8.07 -4.52
C THR A 80 13.01 8.82 -3.35
N GLY A 81 12.93 8.21 -2.18
CA GLY A 81 12.43 8.89 -0.98
C GLY A 81 10.95 9.22 -1.02
N ILE A 82 10.11 8.29 -1.47
CA ILE A 82 8.67 8.54 -1.55
C ILE A 82 7.93 8.30 -0.23
N ILE A 83 8.52 7.58 0.71
CA ILE A 83 7.93 7.36 2.03
C ILE A 83 7.97 8.67 2.81
N THR A 84 6.83 9.06 3.39
CA THR A 84 6.70 10.35 4.09
C THR A 84 6.58 10.22 5.60
N GLY A 85 6.29 9.03 6.14
CA GLY A 85 6.07 8.89 7.58
C GLY A 85 6.03 7.45 8.04
N GLY A 86 5.64 7.27 9.30
CA GLY A 86 5.54 5.96 9.92
C GLY A 86 6.85 5.42 10.46
N HIS A 87 7.89 6.24 10.52
CA HIS A 87 9.24 5.79 10.90
C HIS A 87 9.33 5.32 12.36
N GLU A 88 8.35 5.67 13.18
CA GLU A 88 8.28 5.18 14.57
C GLU A 88 7.76 3.74 14.67
N ASN A 89 7.18 3.21 13.60
CA ASN A 89 6.74 1.82 13.56
C ASN A 89 7.91 0.88 13.27
N THR A 90 7.78 -0.38 13.67
CA THR A 90 8.82 -1.38 13.43
C THR A 90 9.04 -1.63 11.94
N THR A 91 7.96 -1.86 11.18
CA THR A 91 8.05 -2.19 9.76
C THR A 91 7.12 -1.39 8.87
N ALA A 92 5.98 -0.92 9.38
CA ALA A 92 5.02 -0.18 8.58
C ALA A 92 5.55 1.22 8.24
N ARG A 93 5.23 1.68 7.04
CA ARG A 93 5.57 3.04 6.60
C ARG A 93 4.35 3.66 5.95
N THR A 94 4.37 4.98 5.79
CA THR A 94 3.24 5.73 5.25
C THR A 94 3.71 6.63 4.11
N ILE A 95 2.88 6.73 3.07
CA ILE A 95 2.99 7.78 2.08
C ILE A 95 1.72 8.61 2.18
N SER A 96 1.88 9.92 2.39
CA SER A 96 0.78 10.86 2.51
C SER A 96 0.65 11.69 1.23
N PHE A 97 -0.56 11.75 0.68
CA PHE A 97 -0.85 12.50 -0.55
C PHE A 97 -1.83 13.62 -0.25
N GLY A 98 -1.42 14.84 -0.52
CA GLY A 98 -2.30 16.00 -0.51
C GLY A 98 -2.90 16.24 -1.89
N GLN A 99 -3.83 17.19 -1.97
CA GLN A 99 -4.45 17.55 -3.24
C GLN A 99 -3.37 18.09 -4.21
N GLY A 100 -3.31 17.52 -5.40
CA GLY A 100 -2.33 17.91 -6.41
C GLY A 100 -0.98 17.21 -6.33
N ASP A 101 -0.78 16.34 -5.34
CA ASP A 101 0.48 15.62 -5.21
C ASP A 101 0.66 14.59 -6.32
N VAL A 102 1.91 14.38 -6.70
CA VAL A 102 2.31 13.38 -7.68
C VAL A 102 2.38 12.00 -7.01
N LEU A 103 1.89 10.98 -7.69
CA LEU A 103 1.85 9.63 -7.12
C LEU A 103 3.16 8.86 -7.21
N HIS A 104 4.10 9.24 -8.07
CA HIS A 104 5.34 8.49 -8.31
C HIS A 104 5.06 7.02 -8.64
N ARG A 105 4.28 6.81 -9.70
CA ARG A 105 3.70 5.49 -10.05
C ARG A 105 4.74 4.39 -10.22
N GLU A 106 5.82 4.65 -10.93
CA GLU A 106 6.84 3.64 -11.17
C GLU A 106 7.55 3.22 -9.89
N ALA A 107 7.97 4.19 -9.06
CA ALA A 107 8.64 3.92 -7.81
C ALA A 107 7.71 3.14 -6.86
N LEU A 108 6.45 3.55 -6.79
CA LEU A 108 5.47 2.87 -5.94
C LEU A 108 5.18 1.46 -6.43
N LEU A 109 5.07 1.25 -7.74
CA LEU A 109 4.84 -0.07 -8.32
C LEU A 109 5.97 -1.04 -7.97
N VAL A 110 7.23 -0.60 -8.10
CA VAL A 110 8.39 -1.40 -7.73
C VAL A 110 8.33 -1.77 -6.24
N MET A 111 7.99 -0.80 -5.39
CA MET A 111 7.88 -1.00 -3.96
C MET A 111 6.79 -2.02 -3.61
N LEU A 112 5.61 -1.89 -4.22
CA LEU A 112 4.50 -2.81 -4.00
C LEU A 112 4.85 -4.23 -4.42
N ARG A 113 5.52 -4.39 -5.55
CA ARG A 113 5.97 -5.71 -6.02
C ARG A 113 6.99 -6.32 -5.07
N GLN A 114 7.85 -5.51 -4.48
CA GLN A 114 8.81 -6.00 -3.49
C GLN A 114 8.10 -6.46 -2.21
N ILE A 115 7.10 -5.71 -1.75
CA ILE A 115 6.31 -6.11 -0.57
C ILE A 115 5.61 -7.44 -0.85
N ILE A 116 5.05 -7.62 -2.03
CA ILE A 116 4.40 -8.87 -2.43
C ILE A 116 5.41 -10.02 -2.43
N ALA A 117 6.59 -9.81 -3.01
CA ALA A 117 7.63 -10.82 -3.01
C ALA A 117 8.06 -11.19 -1.60
N ASN A 118 8.16 -10.21 -0.71
CA ASN A 118 8.49 -10.45 0.69
C ASN A 118 7.40 -11.27 1.39
N ASN A 119 6.12 -10.99 1.10
CA ASN A 119 5.02 -11.78 1.65
C ASN A 119 5.08 -13.23 1.19
N ARG A 120 5.37 -13.46 -0.08
CA ARG A 120 5.53 -14.81 -0.64
C ARG A 120 6.70 -15.56 -0.02
N ALA A 121 7.73 -14.84 0.41
CA ALA A 121 8.90 -15.42 1.07
C ALA A 121 8.67 -15.67 2.57
N GLY A 122 7.48 -15.42 3.08
CA GLY A 122 7.12 -15.68 4.48
C GLY A 122 6.98 -14.45 5.36
N GLY A 123 7.11 -13.25 4.78
CA GLY A 123 6.98 -11.99 5.49
C GLY A 123 8.28 -11.53 6.13
N TRP A 124 8.26 -10.33 6.70
CA TRP A 124 9.47 -9.68 7.20
C TRP A 124 10.19 -10.47 8.31
N ARG A 125 9.44 -11.16 9.16
CA ARG A 125 10.04 -11.91 10.26
C ARG A 125 10.92 -13.04 9.74
N LYS A 126 10.44 -13.75 8.73
CA LYS A 126 11.22 -14.82 8.10
C LYS A 126 12.41 -14.26 7.32
N ILE A 127 12.20 -13.19 6.60
CA ILE A 127 13.27 -12.53 5.85
C ILE A 127 14.33 -12.02 6.80
N LYS A 128 13.93 -11.37 7.89
CA LYS A 128 14.86 -10.86 8.89
C LYS A 128 15.67 -11.96 9.54
N SER A 129 15.03 -13.10 9.87
CA SER A 129 15.72 -14.23 10.52
C SER A 129 16.63 -14.98 9.55
N ALA A 130 16.32 -14.95 8.25
CA ALA A 130 17.12 -15.59 7.20
C ALA A 130 18.21 -14.68 6.65
N ALA A 131 18.16 -13.39 6.96
CA ALA A 131 19.15 -12.42 6.47
C ALA A 131 20.53 -12.77 7.01
N PRO A 132 21.57 -12.76 6.15
CA PRO A 132 22.92 -12.97 6.63
C PRO A 132 23.28 -11.86 7.61
N PRO A 133 24.10 -12.16 8.63
CA PRO A 133 24.55 -11.13 9.55
C PRO A 133 25.30 -10.06 8.74
N THR A 134 24.82 -8.84 8.87
CA THR A 134 25.51 -7.72 8.26
C THR A 134 26.79 -7.46 9.03
N ALA A 135 27.83 -7.50 8.29
CA ALA A 135 29.11 -7.10 8.85
C ALA A 135 29.09 -5.59 9.15
#